data_49b20ab7c372d14221224be294875763
#
_entry.id   49b20ab7c372d14221224be294875763
#
_cell.length_a   1.000
_cell.length_b   1.000
_cell.length_c   1.000
_cell.angle_alpha   90.00
_cell.angle_beta   90.00
_cell.angle_gamma   90.00
#
_symmetry.space_group_name_H-M   'P 1'
#
loop_
_entity.id
_entity.type
_entity.pdbx_description
1 polymer ?
#
loop_
_entity_poly.entity_id
_entity_poly.type
_entity_poly.pdbx_seq_one_letter_code
_entity_poly.pdbx_strand_id
1 'polypeptide(L)'
;MLDDGSDLDRAREVARDADQVVVVVGYTYEDEGEYLISTENIKKSAEAGRLIGEKGTGGDREDLSLVKADRELIHALAGTNENLVVVYVGGSGIDMSDWDDKVPAILFAWYAGMEGGTALARVLYGDVNPSGKLPFAMAQDAADYPYFTPYTDNITYDYYHGYTLFDKNNIEVAYPFGFGMSYTSFGYDNLQVLTPQLDPDGTLLVEVDVSNVGDVAGEEVVQMYVGFANSAIDRPVKLLRAFEKVALQPGETRTVSLEVPVEELAWYNPEAREWQTETMSYAVYVGGSSAERDLLTGGFAVQ
;
A
#
# COMPACT_ATOMS: atom_id res chain seq x y z
N MET A 1 -27.65 -7.20 11.08
CA MET A 1 -28.71 -6.61 10.22
C MET A 1 -28.02 -6.05 9.00
N LEU A 2 -28.62 -6.18 7.82
CA LEU A 2 -28.09 -5.56 6.60
C LEU A 2 -28.86 -4.26 6.34
N ASP A 3 -28.13 -3.18 6.06
CA ASP A 3 -28.64 -1.88 5.66
C ASP A 3 -27.84 -1.39 4.46
N ASP A 4 -28.46 -0.75 3.50
CA ASP A 4 -27.81 -0.28 2.28
C ASP A 4 -27.18 1.11 2.41
N GLY A 5 -27.31 1.71 3.60
CA GLY A 5 -26.74 3.02 3.90
C GLY A 5 -27.45 4.20 3.22
N SER A 6 -28.57 3.97 2.55
CA SER A 6 -29.32 5.04 1.84
C SER A 6 -30.03 5.99 2.81
N ASP A 7 -30.35 5.52 4.03
CA ASP A 7 -30.91 6.30 5.11
C ASP A 7 -29.90 6.41 6.26
N LEU A 8 -29.20 7.53 6.35
CA LEU A 8 -28.12 7.74 7.32
C LEU A 8 -28.61 7.73 8.77
N ASP A 9 -29.85 8.17 9.04
CA ASP A 9 -30.39 8.19 10.42
C ASP A 9 -30.69 6.76 10.85
N ARG A 10 -31.26 5.95 9.97
CA ARG A 10 -31.47 4.54 10.20
C ARG A 10 -30.14 3.77 10.34
N ALA A 11 -29.16 4.07 9.52
CA ALA A 11 -27.83 3.46 9.60
C ALA A 11 -27.19 3.73 10.98
N ARG A 12 -27.27 4.96 11.49
CA ARG A 12 -26.79 5.32 12.85
C ARG A 12 -27.55 4.56 13.94
N GLU A 13 -28.85 4.40 13.81
CA GLU A 13 -29.66 3.69 14.78
C GLU A 13 -29.25 2.21 14.85
N VAL A 14 -29.14 1.55 13.69
CA VAL A 14 -28.71 0.16 13.59
C VAL A 14 -27.27 -0.02 14.13
N ALA A 15 -26.36 0.89 13.80
CA ALA A 15 -24.98 0.82 14.22
C ALA A 15 -24.81 0.99 15.73
N ARG A 16 -25.63 1.83 16.37
CA ARG A 16 -25.58 2.06 17.82
C ARG A 16 -25.93 0.82 18.63
N ASP A 17 -26.87 0.03 18.13
CA ASP A 17 -27.40 -1.15 18.82
C ASP A 17 -26.64 -2.45 18.45
N ALA A 18 -25.66 -2.39 17.55
CA ALA A 18 -24.88 -3.53 17.09
C ALA A 18 -23.65 -3.78 17.98
N ASP A 19 -23.29 -5.05 18.20
CA ASP A 19 -22.04 -5.43 18.86
C ASP A 19 -20.82 -5.09 17.99
N GLN A 20 -20.95 -5.17 16.67
CA GLN A 20 -19.94 -4.82 15.68
C GLN A 20 -20.60 -4.22 14.43
N VAL A 21 -19.93 -3.28 13.82
CA VAL A 21 -20.34 -2.63 12.57
C VAL A 21 -19.30 -2.83 11.50
N VAL A 22 -19.71 -3.39 10.36
CA VAL A 22 -18.87 -3.52 9.18
C VAL A 22 -19.49 -2.67 8.07
N VAL A 23 -18.76 -1.65 7.65
CA VAL A 23 -19.16 -0.75 6.55
C VAL A 23 -18.37 -1.14 5.32
N VAL A 24 -19.05 -1.61 4.28
CA VAL A 24 -18.42 -1.96 3.01
C VAL A 24 -18.63 -0.81 2.04
N VAL A 25 -17.53 -0.23 1.57
CA VAL A 25 -17.50 0.92 0.66
C VAL A 25 -16.52 0.64 -0.49
N GLY A 26 -16.60 1.41 -1.54
CA GLY A 26 -15.65 1.29 -2.65
C GLY A 26 -16.30 1.43 -4.00
N TYR A 27 -15.66 0.85 -5.00
CA TYR A 27 -16.02 1.04 -6.39
C TYR A 27 -16.63 -0.22 -6.99
N THR A 28 -17.53 -0.01 -7.93
CA THR A 28 -18.14 -1.05 -8.75
C THR A 28 -17.63 -0.96 -10.19
N TYR A 29 -18.03 -1.91 -11.01
CA TYR A 29 -17.76 -1.86 -12.45
C TYR A 29 -18.35 -0.60 -13.14
N GLU A 30 -19.33 0.05 -12.52
CA GLU A 30 -19.92 1.29 -13.03
C GLU A 30 -19.04 2.50 -12.73
N ASP A 31 -18.18 2.40 -11.72
CA ASP A 31 -17.29 3.47 -11.28
C ASP A 31 -15.89 3.36 -11.92
N GLU A 32 -15.41 2.12 -12.15
CA GLU A 32 -14.05 1.82 -12.64
C GLU A 32 -14.06 1.06 -14.00
N GLY A 33 -15.14 1.13 -14.75
CA GLY A 33 -15.17 0.57 -16.10
C GLY A 33 -14.23 1.33 -17.04
N GLU A 34 -13.47 0.63 -17.89
CA GLU A 34 -12.69 1.27 -18.95
C GLU A 34 -13.55 2.24 -19.77
N TYR A 35 -12.95 3.34 -20.18
CA TYR A 35 -13.59 4.33 -21.04
C TYR A 35 -13.91 3.75 -22.42
N LEU A 36 -14.94 2.93 -22.47
CA LEU A 36 -15.49 2.44 -23.73
C LEU A 36 -16.30 3.57 -24.36
N ILE A 37 -15.67 4.36 -25.23
CA ILE A 37 -16.38 5.28 -26.13
C ILE A 37 -17.21 4.44 -27.10
N SER A 38 -18.27 3.82 -26.59
CA SER A 38 -19.31 3.30 -27.45
C SER A 38 -20.38 4.38 -27.61
N THR A 39 -20.85 4.57 -28.85
CA THR A 39 -22.00 5.43 -29.15
C THR A 39 -23.23 5.06 -28.30
N GLU A 40 -23.31 3.85 -27.81
CA GLU A 40 -24.38 3.37 -26.94
C GLU A 40 -24.23 3.87 -25.48
N ASN A 41 -23.03 3.90 -24.95
CA ASN A 41 -22.76 4.43 -23.60
C ASN A 41 -22.96 5.95 -23.57
N ILE A 42 -22.53 6.67 -24.60
CA ILE A 42 -22.80 8.11 -24.74
C ILE A 42 -24.32 8.39 -24.78
N LYS A 43 -25.09 7.58 -25.49
CA LYS A 43 -26.54 7.72 -25.53
C LYS A 43 -27.20 7.43 -24.18
N LYS A 44 -26.80 6.34 -23.51
CA LYS A 44 -27.32 6.00 -22.18
C LYS A 44 -27.01 7.05 -21.14
N SER A 45 -25.81 7.62 -21.16
CA SER A 45 -25.40 8.72 -20.26
C SER A 45 -26.18 9.99 -20.53
N ALA A 46 -26.35 10.36 -21.82
CA ALA A 46 -27.14 11.52 -22.23
C ALA A 46 -28.63 11.36 -21.90
N GLU A 47 -29.21 10.17 -22.11
CA GLU A 47 -30.60 9.85 -21.75
C GLU A 47 -30.84 9.87 -20.24
N ALA A 48 -29.82 9.49 -19.44
CA ALA A 48 -29.85 9.57 -17.97
C ALA A 48 -29.56 10.97 -17.43
N GLY A 49 -29.24 11.95 -18.31
CA GLY A 49 -28.88 13.31 -17.91
C GLY A 49 -27.54 13.38 -17.18
N ARG A 50 -26.66 12.39 -17.35
CA ARG A 50 -25.35 12.30 -16.70
C ARG A 50 -24.26 12.86 -17.61
N LEU A 51 -23.32 13.57 -17.01
CA LEU A 51 -22.08 13.98 -17.69
C LEU A 51 -21.12 12.78 -17.72
N ILE A 52 -20.27 12.73 -18.75
CA ILE A 52 -19.18 11.74 -18.82
C ILE A 52 -18.28 11.99 -17.59
N GLY A 53 -17.99 10.92 -16.82
CA GLY A 53 -17.25 11.01 -15.57
C GLY A 53 -18.12 11.01 -14.30
N GLU A 54 -19.44 11.09 -14.39
CA GLU A 54 -20.33 10.88 -13.23
C GLU A 54 -20.48 9.40 -12.92
N LYS A 55 -20.83 9.07 -11.66
CA LYS A 55 -21.04 7.68 -11.18
C LYS A 55 -21.93 6.88 -12.16
N GLY A 56 -21.45 5.73 -12.59
CA GLY A 56 -22.17 4.83 -13.50
C GLY A 56 -22.10 5.18 -14.97
N THR A 57 -21.17 6.06 -15.39
CA THR A 57 -20.94 6.37 -16.82
C THR A 57 -19.77 5.60 -17.41
N GLY A 58 -18.96 4.93 -16.56
CA GLY A 58 -17.68 4.34 -16.93
C GLY A 58 -16.60 5.41 -17.17
N GLY A 59 -15.36 4.99 -17.23
CA GLY A 59 -14.20 5.86 -17.43
C GLY A 59 -13.31 5.97 -16.20
N ASP A 60 -12.19 6.67 -16.35
CA ASP A 60 -11.25 6.90 -15.28
C ASP A 60 -11.83 7.85 -14.24
N ARG A 61 -11.47 7.63 -12.98
CA ARG A 61 -11.86 8.52 -11.89
C ARG A 61 -11.17 9.87 -12.05
N GLU A 62 -11.88 10.95 -11.73
CA GLU A 62 -11.33 12.30 -11.79
C GLU A 62 -10.51 12.65 -10.53
N ASP A 63 -10.79 11.98 -9.41
CA ASP A 63 -10.05 12.14 -8.14
C ASP A 63 -9.89 10.80 -7.42
N LEU A 64 -9.16 10.79 -6.31
CA LEU A 64 -8.89 9.61 -5.51
C LEU A 64 -9.91 9.39 -4.37
N SER A 65 -10.89 10.27 -4.19
CA SER A 65 -11.86 10.15 -3.11
C SER A 65 -12.86 9.03 -3.37
N LEU A 66 -13.35 8.42 -2.31
CA LEU A 66 -14.56 7.59 -2.38
C LEU A 66 -15.75 8.42 -2.90
N VAL A 67 -16.72 7.76 -3.50
CA VAL A 67 -17.97 8.41 -3.88
C VAL A 67 -18.62 9.11 -2.67
N LYS A 68 -19.29 10.23 -2.92
CA LYS A 68 -19.83 11.08 -1.87
C LYS A 68 -20.72 10.31 -0.88
N ALA A 69 -21.57 9.40 -1.36
CA ALA A 69 -22.48 8.63 -0.52
C ALA A 69 -21.71 7.74 0.49
N ASP A 70 -20.63 7.11 0.06
CA ASP A 70 -19.80 6.26 0.92
C ASP A 70 -19.10 7.09 2.00
N ARG A 71 -18.56 8.25 1.65
CA ARG A 71 -17.94 9.19 2.60
C ARG A 71 -18.95 9.70 3.62
N GLU A 72 -20.16 10.10 3.18
CA GLU A 72 -21.24 10.52 4.07
C GLU A 72 -21.66 9.40 5.02
N LEU A 73 -21.70 8.14 4.55
CA LEU A 73 -21.98 6.98 5.39
C LEU A 73 -20.89 6.77 6.44
N ILE A 74 -19.60 6.78 6.05
CA ILE A 74 -18.49 6.66 6.99
C ILE A 74 -18.57 7.77 8.06
N HIS A 75 -18.72 9.03 7.66
CA HIS A 75 -18.84 10.15 8.60
C HIS A 75 -20.07 10.03 9.51
N ALA A 76 -21.18 9.49 9.00
CA ALA A 76 -22.39 9.29 9.79
C ALA A 76 -22.20 8.24 10.89
N LEU A 77 -21.35 7.22 10.63
CA LEU A 77 -21.12 6.09 11.53
C LEU A 77 -19.88 6.26 12.41
N ALA A 78 -18.94 7.11 12.02
CA ALA A 78 -17.77 7.44 12.82
C ALA A 78 -18.18 7.92 14.22
N GLY A 79 -17.59 7.31 15.26
CA GLY A 79 -17.92 7.60 16.65
C GLY A 79 -19.28 7.08 17.14
N THR A 80 -20.05 6.38 16.29
CA THR A 80 -21.33 5.77 16.69
C THR A 80 -21.14 4.44 17.40
N ASN A 81 -20.11 3.67 16.99
CA ASN A 81 -19.78 2.37 17.55
C ASN A 81 -18.25 2.20 17.61
N GLU A 82 -17.72 1.78 18.76
CA GLU A 82 -16.27 1.58 18.95
C GLU A 82 -15.73 0.37 18.16
N ASN A 83 -16.60 -0.54 17.75
CA ASN A 83 -16.24 -1.74 16.96
C ASN A 83 -16.60 -1.55 15.47
N LEU A 84 -16.33 -0.37 14.93
CA LEU A 84 -16.53 -0.05 13.52
C LEU A 84 -15.31 -0.49 12.69
N VAL A 85 -15.57 -1.23 11.61
CA VAL A 85 -14.57 -1.58 10.60
C VAL A 85 -15.04 -1.08 9.24
N VAL A 86 -14.24 -0.28 8.58
CA VAL A 86 -14.46 0.09 7.17
C VAL A 86 -13.74 -0.91 6.27
N VAL A 87 -14.47 -1.55 5.39
CA VAL A 87 -13.95 -2.48 4.37
C VAL A 87 -13.98 -1.77 3.03
N TYR A 88 -12.81 -1.47 2.51
CA TYR A 88 -12.66 -0.86 1.19
C TYR A 88 -12.53 -1.93 0.10
N VAL A 89 -13.38 -1.85 -0.92
CA VAL A 89 -13.34 -2.69 -2.12
C VAL A 89 -12.97 -1.82 -3.31
N GLY A 90 -11.79 -2.07 -3.89
CA GLY A 90 -11.27 -1.28 -5.01
C GLY A 90 -9.89 -1.76 -5.44
N GLY A 91 -9.44 -1.33 -6.61
CA GLY A 91 -8.19 -1.78 -7.24
C GLY A 91 -6.97 -0.87 -6.99
N SER A 92 -7.14 0.25 -6.30
CA SER A 92 -6.09 1.27 -6.12
C SER A 92 -6.12 1.92 -4.74
N GLY A 93 -5.17 2.81 -4.48
CA GLY A 93 -5.23 3.72 -3.34
C GLY A 93 -6.38 4.72 -3.46
N ILE A 94 -6.82 5.22 -2.32
CA ILE A 94 -7.85 6.25 -2.20
C ILE A 94 -7.39 7.34 -1.25
N ASP A 95 -7.95 8.53 -1.40
CA ASP A 95 -7.82 9.61 -0.42
C ASP A 95 -8.74 9.32 0.78
N MET A 96 -8.14 9.14 1.94
CA MET A 96 -8.83 8.86 3.21
C MET A 96 -8.65 9.99 4.22
N SER A 97 -8.00 11.08 3.84
CA SER A 97 -7.55 12.17 4.72
C SER A 97 -8.67 12.82 5.55
N ASP A 98 -9.92 12.74 5.09
CA ASP A 98 -11.05 13.34 5.80
C ASP A 98 -11.77 12.38 6.76
N TRP A 99 -11.39 11.08 6.83
CA TRP A 99 -12.12 10.11 7.65
C TRP A 99 -11.29 8.99 8.30
N ASP A 100 -10.05 8.71 7.86
CA ASP A 100 -9.28 7.55 8.38
C ASP A 100 -8.96 7.66 9.88
N ASP A 101 -8.73 8.87 10.38
CA ASP A 101 -8.48 9.15 11.79
C ASP A 101 -9.74 9.03 12.68
N LYS A 102 -10.93 8.88 12.07
CA LYS A 102 -12.22 8.83 12.74
C LYS A 102 -12.78 7.43 12.89
N VAL A 103 -12.12 6.44 12.30
CA VAL A 103 -12.56 5.04 12.30
C VAL A 103 -11.52 4.13 12.96
N PRO A 104 -11.94 3.16 13.80
CA PRO A 104 -11.02 2.30 14.54
C PRO A 104 -10.19 1.37 13.65
N ALA A 105 -10.74 0.91 12.53
CA ALA A 105 -10.06 -0.04 11.64
C ALA A 105 -10.50 0.09 10.18
N ILE A 106 -9.54 -0.11 9.28
CA ILE A 106 -9.74 -0.11 7.83
C ILE A 106 -9.15 -1.39 7.26
N LEU A 107 -9.92 -2.10 6.43
CA LEU A 107 -9.48 -3.30 5.74
C LEU A 107 -9.58 -3.10 4.22
N PHE A 108 -8.44 -3.24 3.53
CA PHE A 108 -8.37 -3.25 2.07
C PHE A 108 -8.68 -4.67 1.57
N ALA A 109 -9.88 -4.87 1.03
CA ALA A 109 -10.34 -6.17 0.55
C ALA A 109 -10.02 -6.43 -0.93
N TRP A 110 -9.59 -5.40 -1.67
CA TRP A 110 -9.31 -5.46 -3.11
C TRP A 110 -10.51 -6.00 -3.89
N TYR A 111 -10.27 -6.57 -5.07
CA TYR A 111 -11.25 -7.33 -5.84
C TYR A 111 -11.06 -8.83 -5.59
N ALA A 112 -11.54 -9.30 -4.46
CA ALA A 112 -11.22 -10.62 -3.89
C ALA A 112 -11.87 -11.81 -4.60
N GLY A 113 -12.68 -11.59 -5.64
CA GLY A 113 -13.32 -12.65 -6.43
C GLY A 113 -14.41 -13.41 -5.67
N MET A 114 -14.70 -14.63 -6.12
CA MET A 114 -15.87 -15.41 -5.68
C MET A 114 -15.83 -15.77 -4.18
N GLU A 115 -14.67 -16.07 -3.63
CA GLU A 115 -14.50 -16.45 -2.22
C GLU A 115 -14.17 -15.24 -1.30
N GLY A 116 -14.26 -14.02 -1.83
CA GLY A 116 -13.91 -12.79 -1.11
C GLY A 116 -14.71 -12.61 0.18
N GLY A 117 -16.00 -12.90 0.17
CA GLY A 117 -16.82 -12.84 1.38
C GLY A 117 -16.39 -13.83 2.46
N THR A 118 -16.02 -15.06 2.07
CA THR A 118 -15.48 -16.07 2.99
C THR A 118 -14.14 -15.63 3.57
N ALA A 119 -13.23 -15.11 2.73
CA ALA A 119 -11.92 -14.63 3.15
C ALA A 119 -12.04 -13.45 4.12
N LEU A 120 -12.90 -12.47 3.80
CA LEU A 120 -13.18 -11.32 4.64
C LEU A 120 -13.74 -11.74 6.01
N ALA A 121 -14.74 -12.63 6.04
CA ALA A 121 -15.30 -13.14 7.28
C ALA A 121 -14.24 -13.81 8.17
N ARG A 122 -13.37 -14.64 7.60
CA ARG A 122 -12.30 -15.32 8.35
C ARG A 122 -11.29 -14.35 8.94
N VAL A 123 -10.99 -13.24 8.26
CA VAL A 123 -10.17 -12.17 8.83
C VAL A 123 -10.92 -11.47 9.94
N LEU A 124 -12.15 -11.00 9.71
CA LEU A 124 -12.92 -10.23 10.70
C LEU A 124 -13.21 -11.00 11.99
N TYR A 125 -13.40 -12.33 11.90
CA TYR A 125 -13.62 -13.19 13.06
C TYR A 125 -12.35 -13.78 13.66
N GLY A 126 -11.17 -13.46 13.12
CA GLY A 126 -9.89 -13.88 13.67
C GLY A 126 -9.47 -15.32 13.32
N ASP A 127 -10.19 -16.01 12.41
CA ASP A 127 -9.80 -17.34 11.92
C ASP A 127 -8.49 -17.27 11.11
N VAL A 128 -8.23 -16.12 10.50
CA VAL A 128 -7.00 -15.81 9.75
C VAL A 128 -6.46 -14.48 10.21
N ASN A 129 -5.20 -14.47 10.65
CA ASN A 129 -4.48 -13.24 10.95
C ASN A 129 -4.04 -12.58 9.63
N PRO A 130 -4.41 -11.32 9.33
CA PRO A 130 -4.01 -10.65 8.12
C PRO A 130 -2.48 -10.45 8.08
N SER A 131 -1.90 -10.62 6.90
CA SER A 131 -0.46 -10.45 6.65
C SER A 131 -0.15 -9.75 5.34
N GLY A 132 -1.19 -9.21 4.68
CA GLY A 132 -1.06 -8.44 3.45
C GLY A 132 -0.34 -7.10 3.69
N LYS A 133 0.44 -6.67 2.70
CA LYS A 133 1.14 -5.38 2.71
C LYS A 133 0.67 -4.53 1.53
N LEU A 134 0.58 -3.22 1.73
CA LEU A 134 0.22 -2.28 0.68
C LEU A 134 1.32 -2.22 -0.39
N PRO A 135 0.98 -2.45 -1.67
CA PRO A 135 1.96 -2.42 -2.77
C PRO A 135 2.24 -1.00 -3.28
N PHE A 136 1.80 0.02 -2.56
CA PHE A 136 2.03 1.44 -2.83
C PHE A 136 2.05 2.24 -1.52
N ALA A 137 2.56 3.47 -1.58
CA ALA A 137 2.41 4.44 -0.50
C ALA A 137 1.15 5.29 -0.75
N MET A 138 0.44 5.66 0.30
CA MET A 138 -0.69 6.59 0.23
C MET A 138 -0.30 7.93 0.83
N ALA A 139 -0.42 8.99 0.03
CA ALA A 139 -0.17 10.35 0.48
C ALA A 139 -1.21 10.80 1.52
N GLN A 140 -0.85 11.80 2.32
CA GLN A 140 -1.81 12.48 3.21
C GLN A 140 -2.70 13.45 2.43
N ASP A 141 -2.20 14.02 1.32
CA ASP A 141 -2.92 14.93 0.44
C ASP A 141 -2.77 14.42 -1.01
N ALA A 142 -3.87 14.39 -1.75
CA ALA A 142 -3.86 14.01 -3.15
C ALA A 142 -2.95 14.91 -4.01
N ALA A 143 -2.70 16.16 -3.59
CA ALA A 143 -1.79 17.08 -4.25
C ALA A 143 -0.30 16.67 -4.16
N ASP A 144 0.06 15.75 -3.27
CA ASP A 144 1.42 15.22 -3.15
C ASP A 144 1.78 14.20 -4.24
N TYR A 145 0.79 13.68 -4.95
CA TYR A 145 1.01 12.83 -6.11
C TYR A 145 1.42 13.67 -7.33
N PRO A 146 2.06 13.06 -8.34
CA PRO A 146 2.32 13.75 -9.60
C PRO A 146 1.04 14.31 -10.21
N TYR A 147 1.14 15.53 -10.76
CA TYR A 147 0.00 16.15 -11.43
C TYR A 147 -0.55 15.23 -12.52
N PHE A 148 -1.83 15.00 -12.48
CA PHE A 148 -2.56 14.18 -13.44
C PHE A 148 -3.72 14.98 -14.04
N THR A 149 -3.93 14.88 -15.36
CA THR A 149 -5.12 15.39 -16.03
C THR A 149 -5.73 14.29 -16.91
N PRO A 150 -6.98 13.87 -16.64
CA PRO A 150 -7.62 12.77 -17.36
C PRO A 150 -7.97 13.14 -18.82
N TYR A 151 -7.92 14.41 -19.18
CA TYR A 151 -8.38 14.92 -20.48
C TYR A 151 -7.24 15.35 -21.41
N THR A 152 -6.07 14.69 -21.31
CA THR A 152 -4.94 15.01 -22.18
C THR A 152 -4.48 13.78 -22.96
N ASP A 153 -4.09 13.99 -24.23
CA ASP A 153 -3.51 12.94 -25.06
C ASP A 153 -2.01 12.72 -24.76
N ASN A 154 -1.40 13.58 -23.95
CA ASN A 154 0.02 13.53 -23.63
C ASN A 154 0.24 13.83 -22.16
N ILE A 155 0.71 12.83 -21.43
CA ILE A 155 1.18 12.95 -20.04
C ILE A 155 2.63 12.50 -19.98
N THR A 156 3.46 13.28 -19.29
CA THR A 156 4.82 12.86 -18.94
C THR A 156 4.85 12.52 -17.46
N TYR A 157 5.06 11.25 -17.17
CA TYR A 157 5.46 10.80 -15.84
C TYR A 157 6.96 10.88 -15.73
N ASP A 158 7.44 11.54 -14.69
CA ASP A 158 8.86 11.58 -14.36
C ASP A 158 9.33 10.21 -13.82
N TYR A 159 10.63 10.07 -13.65
CA TYR A 159 11.28 8.89 -13.10
C TYR A 159 10.78 8.54 -11.69
N TYR A 160 10.51 9.55 -10.87
CA TYR A 160 10.08 9.37 -9.49
C TYR A 160 8.56 9.31 -9.36
N HIS A 161 8.08 8.24 -8.73
CA HIS A 161 6.68 8.03 -8.40
C HIS A 161 6.52 7.13 -7.16
N GLY A 162 5.30 7.07 -6.57
CA GLY A 162 5.07 6.29 -5.37
C GLY A 162 6.03 6.66 -4.24
N TYR A 163 6.47 5.68 -3.44
CA TYR A 163 7.33 5.92 -2.29
C TYR A 163 8.68 6.57 -2.66
N THR A 164 9.20 6.34 -3.87
CA THR A 164 10.46 6.96 -4.29
C THR A 164 10.34 8.46 -4.50
N LEU A 165 9.16 8.94 -4.92
CA LEU A 165 8.85 10.37 -5.01
C LEU A 165 8.71 11.00 -3.62
N PHE A 166 7.99 10.33 -2.73
CA PHE A 166 7.79 10.81 -1.37
C PHE A 166 9.10 10.86 -0.58
N ASP A 167 9.92 9.82 -0.67
CA ASP A 167 11.27 9.80 -0.08
C ASP A 167 12.15 10.95 -0.62
N LYS A 168 12.18 11.14 -1.96
CA LYS A 168 12.98 12.19 -2.60
C LYS A 168 12.60 13.59 -2.12
N ASN A 169 11.32 13.84 -1.98
CA ASN A 169 10.78 15.14 -1.60
C ASN A 169 10.60 15.30 -0.08
N ASN A 170 10.94 14.26 0.71
CA ASN A 170 10.73 14.21 2.15
C ASN A 170 9.27 14.50 2.54
N ILE A 171 8.32 13.91 1.79
CA ILE A 171 6.88 14.02 2.04
C ILE A 171 6.47 12.91 3.01
N GLU A 172 5.82 13.29 4.10
CA GLU A 172 5.22 12.34 5.03
C GLU A 172 3.94 11.74 4.41
N VAL A 173 3.86 10.41 4.40
CA VAL A 173 2.73 9.68 3.83
C VAL A 173 1.77 9.20 4.92
N ALA A 174 0.50 9.06 4.60
CA ALA A 174 -0.49 8.48 5.50
C ALA A 174 -0.17 6.99 5.76
N TYR A 175 0.12 6.24 4.69
CA TYR A 175 0.51 4.83 4.78
C TYR A 175 1.69 4.57 3.85
N PRO A 176 2.84 4.10 4.39
CA PRO A 176 4.03 3.84 3.60
C PRO A 176 3.87 2.60 2.71
N PHE A 177 4.68 2.51 1.65
CA PHE A 177 4.80 1.29 0.87
C PHE A 177 5.20 0.12 1.77
N GLY A 178 4.58 -1.03 1.56
CA GLY A 178 4.83 -2.23 2.37
C GLY A 178 4.14 -2.23 3.73
N PHE A 179 3.36 -1.20 4.10
CA PHE A 179 2.60 -1.15 5.34
C PHE A 179 1.49 -2.21 5.37
N GLY A 180 1.25 -2.77 6.54
CA GLY A 180 0.13 -3.67 6.81
C GLY A 180 0.18 -4.13 8.26
N MET A 181 -0.97 -4.11 8.90
CA MET A 181 -1.14 -4.52 10.30
C MET A 181 -1.44 -6.02 10.42
N SER A 182 -1.24 -6.53 11.62
CA SER A 182 -1.51 -7.92 12.03
C SER A 182 -2.24 -7.90 13.37
N TYR A 183 -2.88 -9.02 13.73
CA TYR A 183 -3.42 -9.22 15.10
C TYR A 183 -2.32 -9.54 16.13
N THR A 184 -1.07 -9.57 15.69
CA THR A 184 0.11 -9.66 16.54
C THR A 184 1.09 -8.53 16.20
N SER A 185 2.21 -8.46 16.93
CA SER A 185 3.28 -7.50 16.67
C SER A 185 4.59 -8.22 16.40
N PHE A 186 5.40 -7.64 15.51
CA PHE A 186 6.71 -8.19 15.17
C PHE A 186 7.81 -7.21 15.58
N GLY A 187 8.88 -7.79 16.15
CA GLY A 187 10.11 -7.06 16.48
C GLY A 187 11.23 -7.45 15.54
N TYR A 188 12.11 -6.51 15.22
CA TYR A 188 13.29 -6.70 14.39
C TYR A 188 14.55 -6.37 15.19
N ASP A 189 15.57 -7.24 15.14
CA ASP A 189 16.83 -7.04 15.85
C ASP A 189 17.99 -7.72 15.11
N ASN A 190 19.22 -7.51 15.59
CA ASN A 190 20.44 -8.20 15.15
C ASN A 190 20.68 -8.19 13.62
N LEU A 191 20.42 -7.05 12.96
CA LEU A 191 20.75 -6.91 11.54
C LEU A 191 22.24 -7.12 11.30
N GLN A 192 22.58 -8.04 10.42
CA GLN A 192 23.95 -8.36 10.06
C GLN A 192 24.11 -8.30 8.53
N VAL A 193 25.09 -7.54 8.05
CA VAL A 193 25.51 -7.58 6.65
C VAL A 193 26.69 -8.54 6.57
N LEU A 194 26.46 -9.76 6.06
CA LEU A 194 27.43 -10.83 6.05
C LEU A 194 28.52 -10.62 5.00
N THR A 195 28.21 -9.87 3.94
CA THR A 195 29.10 -9.55 2.81
C THR A 195 29.33 -8.04 2.71
N PRO A 196 30.06 -7.40 3.67
CA PRO A 196 30.20 -5.94 3.72
C PRO A 196 31.11 -5.35 2.63
N GLN A 197 31.85 -6.19 1.90
CA GLN A 197 32.70 -5.82 0.75
C GLN A 197 32.42 -6.79 -0.40
N LEU A 198 32.08 -6.28 -1.56
CA LEU A 198 31.63 -7.06 -2.71
C LEU A 198 32.32 -6.61 -4.00
N ASP A 199 32.58 -7.57 -4.86
CA ASP A 199 32.88 -7.34 -6.26
C ASP A 199 31.57 -7.11 -7.06
N PRO A 200 31.61 -6.53 -8.28
CA PRO A 200 30.42 -6.28 -9.09
C PRO A 200 29.60 -7.53 -9.46
N ASP A 201 30.20 -8.71 -9.43
CA ASP A 201 29.56 -10.02 -9.65
C ASP A 201 29.20 -10.76 -8.35
N GLY A 202 29.35 -10.09 -7.20
CA GLY A 202 29.06 -10.65 -5.88
C GLY A 202 27.58 -10.66 -5.55
N THR A 203 27.28 -11.21 -4.36
CA THR A 203 25.92 -11.24 -3.80
C THR A 203 25.92 -10.62 -2.40
N LEU A 204 25.06 -9.63 -2.20
CA LEU A 204 24.77 -9.09 -0.88
C LEU A 204 23.99 -10.13 -0.07
N LEU A 205 24.51 -10.50 1.09
CA LEU A 205 23.86 -11.38 2.05
C LEU A 205 23.60 -10.62 3.34
N VAL A 206 22.35 -10.62 3.78
CA VAL A 206 21.90 -9.91 4.98
C VAL A 206 21.07 -10.85 5.83
N GLU A 207 21.30 -10.85 7.14
CA GLU A 207 20.49 -11.57 8.12
C GLU A 207 19.87 -10.60 9.11
N VAL A 208 18.67 -10.92 9.56
CA VAL A 208 17.93 -10.18 10.59
C VAL A 208 17.12 -11.14 11.45
N ASP A 209 17.08 -10.92 12.75
CA ASP A 209 16.19 -11.65 13.65
C ASP A 209 14.81 -11.00 13.66
N VAL A 210 13.78 -11.79 13.40
CA VAL A 210 12.37 -11.36 13.44
C VAL A 210 11.63 -12.17 14.50
N SER A 211 10.99 -11.50 15.42
CA SER A 211 10.29 -12.09 16.56
C SER A 211 8.82 -11.74 16.54
N ASN A 212 7.96 -12.70 16.82
CA ASN A 212 6.56 -12.42 17.16
C ASN A 212 6.50 -12.07 18.66
N VAL A 213 6.28 -10.79 18.95
CA VAL A 213 6.27 -10.25 20.32
C VAL A 213 4.85 -10.11 20.90
N GLY A 214 3.82 -10.53 20.15
CA GLY A 214 2.43 -10.57 20.61
C GLY A 214 1.97 -11.99 20.96
N ASP A 215 0.66 -12.13 21.15
CA ASP A 215 0.04 -13.35 21.71
C ASP A 215 -0.63 -14.24 20.65
N VAL A 216 -0.64 -13.83 19.38
CA VAL A 216 -1.30 -14.53 18.27
C VAL A 216 -0.28 -14.94 17.24
N ALA A 217 -0.38 -16.17 16.70
CA ALA A 217 0.43 -16.59 15.57
C ALA A 217 0.15 -15.70 14.35
N GLY A 218 1.21 -15.34 13.62
CA GLY A 218 1.08 -14.46 12.47
C GLY A 218 2.19 -14.67 11.45
N GLU A 219 2.00 -14.03 10.30
CA GLU A 219 2.99 -14.00 9.24
C GLU A 219 3.46 -12.55 9.02
N GLU A 220 4.76 -12.36 8.88
CA GLU A 220 5.37 -11.07 8.58
C GLU A 220 6.07 -11.11 7.23
N VAL A 221 6.05 -9.98 6.50
CA VAL A 221 6.82 -9.79 5.27
C VAL A 221 8.01 -8.90 5.59
N VAL A 222 9.17 -9.53 5.75
CA VAL A 222 10.45 -8.87 5.99
C VAL A 222 10.92 -8.26 4.68
N GLN A 223 11.16 -6.95 4.65
CA GLN A 223 11.48 -6.18 3.46
C GLN A 223 12.90 -5.60 3.58
N MET A 224 13.72 -5.78 2.53
CA MET A 224 15.05 -5.19 2.46
C MET A 224 15.12 -4.17 1.33
N TYR A 225 15.54 -2.97 1.69
CA TYR A 225 15.77 -1.87 0.76
C TYR A 225 17.26 -1.58 0.68
N VAL A 226 17.73 -1.22 -0.52
CA VAL A 226 19.09 -0.73 -0.73
C VAL A 226 19.05 0.76 -1.06
N GLY A 227 19.87 1.53 -0.38
CA GLY A 227 19.97 2.98 -0.50
C GLY A 227 21.19 3.42 -1.31
N PHE A 228 21.03 4.54 -2.02
CA PHE A 228 21.97 5.04 -3.02
C PHE A 228 22.47 6.46 -2.71
N ALA A 229 22.59 6.83 -1.43
CA ALA A 229 22.95 8.20 -1.02
C ALA A 229 24.29 8.72 -1.56
N ASN A 230 25.21 7.81 -1.92
CA ASN A 230 26.52 8.15 -2.45
C ASN A 230 26.62 8.02 -3.97
N SER A 231 25.50 7.83 -4.67
CA SER A 231 25.47 7.71 -6.12
C SER A 231 25.92 8.99 -6.83
N ALA A 232 26.70 8.84 -7.89
CA ALA A 232 27.11 9.94 -8.76
C ALA A 232 26.02 10.40 -9.73
N ILE A 233 24.95 9.60 -9.84
CA ILE A 233 23.78 9.88 -10.69
C ILE A 233 22.54 10.07 -9.84
N ASP A 234 21.49 10.67 -10.41
CA ASP A 234 20.20 10.83 -9.73
C ASP A 234 19.50 9.47 -9.59
N ARG A 235 19.39 8.98 -8.34
CA ARG A 235 18.78 7.70 -7.98
C ARG A 235 17.82 7.86 -6.80
N PRO A 236 16.82 6.96 -6.66
CA PRO A 236 15.95 6.94 -5.48
C PRO A 236 16.76 6.85 -4.18
N VAL A 237 16.23 7.44 -3.11
CA VAL A 237 16.83 7.35 -1.76
C VAL A 237 17.08 5.89 -1.39
N LYS A 238 16.08 5.02 -1.63
CA LYS A 238 16.15 3.58 -1.45
C LYS A 238 15.21 2.86 -2.41
N LEU A 239 15.49 1.59 -2.71
CA LEU A 239 14.64 0.70 -3.49
C LEU A 239 14.47 -0.64 -2.78
N LEU A 240 13.25 -1.19 -2.76
CA LEU A 240 13.01 -2.57 -2.35
C LEU A 240 13.79 -3.51 -3.27
N ARG A 241 14.61 -4.40 -2.69
CA ARG A 241 15.45 -5.34 -3.44
C ARG A 241 15.21 -6.80 -3.06
N ALA A 242 14.81 -7.06 -1.82
CA ALA A 242 14.41 -8.41 -1.43
C ALA A 242 13.30 -8.37 -0.39
N PHE A 243 12.56 -9.44 -0.29
CA PHE A 243 11.60 -9.67 0.78
C PHE A 243 11.42 -11.17 1.03
N GLU A 244 11.07 -11.52 2.26
CA GLU A 244 10.76 -12.88 2.67
C GLU A 244 9.55 -12.88 3.59
N LYS A 245 8.63 -13.82 3.38
CA LYS A 245 7.45 -13.99 4.23
C LYS A 245 7.67 -15.13 5.21
N VAL A 246 7.57 -14.83 6.50
CA VAL A 246 7.82 -15.79 7.57
C VAL A 246 6.62 -15.95 8.48
N ALA A 247 6.31 -17.20 8.86
CA ALA A 247 5.29 -17.51 9.83
C ALA A 247 5.94 -17.73 11.21
N LEU A 248 5.40 -17.06 12.25
CA LEU A 248 5.93 -17.09 13.60
C LEU A 248 4.82 -17.36 14.62
N GLN A 249 5.09 -18.31 15.54
CA GLN A 249 4.27 -18.52 16.73
C GLN A 249 4.53 -17.42 17.76
N PRO A 250 3.62 -17.16 18.73
CA PRO A 250 3.86 -16.26 19.84
C PRO A 250 5.20 -16.57 20.55
N GLY A 251 6.05 -15.55 20.72
CA GLY A 251 7.37 -15.67 21.33
C GLY A 251 8.44 -16.35 20.45
N GLU A 252 8.10 -16.77 19.23
CA GLU A 252 9.10 -17.34 18.30
C GLU A 252 9.95 -16.22 17.69
N THR A 253 11.26 -16.49 17.61
CA THR A 253 12.23 -15.68 16.87
C THR A 253 12.82 -16.53 15.75
N ARG A 254 12.97 -15.95 14.57
CA ARG A 254 13.61 -16.58 13.43
C ARG A 254 14.59 -15.62 12.76
N THR A 255 15.79 -16.13 12.48
CA THR A 255 16.73 -15.42 11.62
C THR A 255 16.29 -15.57 10.15
N VAL A 256 16.11 -14.45 9.48
CA VAL A 256 15.72 -14.36 8.06
C VAL A 256 16.92 -13.92 7.26
N SER A 257 17.24 -14.67 6.19
CA SER A 257 18.33 -14.35 5.27
C SER A 257 17.76 -13.76 3.99
N LEU A 258 18.31 -12.63 3.55
CA LEU A 258 17.91 -11.89 2.34
C LEU A 258 19.13 -11.74 1.44
N GLU A 259 18.94 -11.99 0.15
CA GLU A 259 20.01 -12.01 -0.84
C GLU A 259 19.69 -11.07 -2.01
N VAL A 260 20.71 -10.34 -2.50
CA VAL A 260 20.61 -9.51 -3.70
C VAL A 260 21.89 -9.61 -4.50
N PRO A 261 21.85 -10.12 -5.73
CA PRO A 261 22.99 -10.01 -6.65
C PRO A 261 23.35 -8.54 -6.90
N VAL A 262 24.64 -8.20 -6.85
CA VAL A 262 25.10 -6.80 -7.05
C VAL A 262 24.68 -6.27 -8.42
N GLU A 263 24.56 -7.12 -9.43
CA GLU A 263 24.08 -6.75 -10.77
C GLU A 263 22.65 -6.16 -10.77
N GLU A 264 21.79 -6.52 -9.81
CA GLU A 264 20.45 -5.94 -9.65
C GLU A 264 20.45 -4.50 -9.11
N LEU A 265 21.62 -4.01 -8.66
CA LEU A 265 21.81 -2.63 -8.24
C LEU A 265 22.26 -1.72 -9.40
N ALA A 266 22.45 -2.31 -10.59
CA ALA A 266 22.89 -1.58 -11.77
C ALA A 266 21.86 -0.55 -12.23
N TRP A 267 22.35 0.50 -12.87
CA TRP A 267 21.57 1.49 -13.61
C TRP A 267 21.91 1.42 -15.10
N TYR A 268 20.98 1.77 -15.95
CA TYR A 268 21.26 1.80 -17.39
C TYR A 268 21.91 3.12 -17.79
N ASN A 269 23.16 3.02 -18.31
CA ASN A 269 23.87 4.18 -18.85
C ASN A 269 23.50 4.37 -20.34
N PRO A 270 22.75 5.41 -20.72
CA PRO A 270 22.28 5.61 -22.09
C PRO A 270 23.41 5.99 -23.05
N GLU A 271 24.51 6.57 -22.55
CA GLU A 271 25.67 6.94 -23.38
C GLU A 271 26.50 5.72 -23.73
N ALA A 272 26.79 4.87 -22.74
CA ALA A 272 27.51 3.62 -22.93
C ALA A 272 26.61 2.50 -23.50
N ARG A 273 25.29 2.63 -23.39
CA ARG A 273 24.26 1.64 -23.77
C ARG A 273 24.41 0.30 -23.07
N GLU A 274 24.74 0.34 -21.79
CA GLU A 274 24.93 -0.84 -20.95
C GLU A 274 24.45 -0.60 -19.51
N TRP A 275 24.23 -1.69 -18.76
CA TRP A 275 23.99 -1.66 -17.35
C TRP A 275 25.30 -1.53 -16.59
N GLN A 276 25.35 -0.61 -15.62
CA GLN A 276 26.56 -0.34 -14.84
C GLN A 276 26.22 -0.32 -13.35
N THR A 277 27.06 -0.98 -12.55
CA THR A 277 27.02 -0.90 -11.09
C THR A 277 28.07 0.11 -10.62
N GLU A 278 27.69 0.99 -9.70
CA GLU A 278 28.61 1.98 -9.18
C GLU A 278 29.51 1.37 -8.10
N THR A 279 30.81 1.66 -8.17
CA THR A 279 31.76 1.39 -7.09
C THR A 279 31.61 2.47 -6.01
N MET A 280 30.85 2.12 -4.95
CA MET A 280 30.54 3.04 -3.86
C MET A 280 30.10 2.31 -2.60
N SER A 281 29.82 3.05 -1.52
CA SER A 281 29.14 2.53 -0.34
C SER A 281 27.63 2.67 -0.49
N TYR A 282 26.93 1.59 -0.18
CA TYR A 282 25.48 1.48 -0.20
C TYR A 282 24.95 1.34 1.23
N ALA A 283 23.74 1.83 1.46
CA ALA A 283 23.01 1.56 2.69
C ALA A 283 22.08 0.34 2.52
N VAL A 284 21.86 -0.37 3.62
CA VAL A 284 20.86 -1.44 3.72
C VAL A 284 19.84 -1.04 4.78
N TYR A 285 18.56 -1.21 4.46
CA TYR A 285 17.46 -0.97 5.40
C TYR A 285 16.58 -2.20 5.44
N VAL A 286 16.23 -2.69 6.64
CA VAL A 286 15.39 -3.89 6.81
C VAL A 286 14.29 -3.62 7.82
N GLY A 287 13.06 -3.97 7.46
CA GLY A 287 11.89 -3.83 8.34
C GLY A 287 10.59 -4.26 7.68
N GLY A 288 9.46 -3.92 8.30
CA GLY A 288 8.11 -4.32 7.86
C GLY A 288 7.44 -3.39 6.84
N SER A 289 8.05 -2.22 6.56
CA SER A 289 7.56 -1.24 5.59
C SER A 289 8.70 -0.33 5.11
N SER A 290 8.41 0.60 4.19
CA SER A 290 9.39 1.60 3.72
C SER A 290 9.58 2.78 4.70
N ALA A 291 8.81 2.87 5.79
CA ALA A 291 8.91 3.97 6.75
C ALA A 291 10.26 3.94 7.48
N GLU A 292 11.01 5.04 7.42
CA GLU A 292 12.37 5.11 7.98
C GLU A 292 12.43 4.74 9.47
N ARG A 293 11.41 5.13 10.24
CA ARG A 293 11.30 4.84 11.69
C ARG A 293 11.23 3.35 12.03
N ASP A 294 10.83 2.51 11.05
CA ASP A 294 10.59 1.07 11.23
C ASP A 294 11.75 0.23 10.67
N LEU A 295 12.86 0.87 10.25
CA LEU A 295 13.95 0.22 9.53
C LEU A 295 15.22 0.13 10.39
N LEU A 296 15.75 -1.07 10.52
CA LEU A 296 17.14 -1.27 10.92
C LEU A 296 18.06 -0.91 9.77
N THR A 297 19.25 -0.35 10.10
CA THR A 297 20.19 0.17 9.09
C THR A 297 21.53 -0.51 9.16
N GLY A 298 22.06 -0.91 8.01
CA GLY A 298 23.41 -1.44 7.80
C GLY A 298 24.05 -0.83 6.55
N GLY A 299 25.18 -1.36 6.14
CA GLY A 299 25.85 -0.89 4.92
C GLY A 299 26.88 -1.87 4.37
N PHE A 300 27.15 -1.75 3.08
CA PHE A 300 28.18 -2.49 2.34
C PHE A 300 28.83 -1.60 1.29
N ALA A 301 29.92 -2.07 0.68
CA ALA A 301 30.56 -1.40 -0.43
C ALA A 301 30.79 -2.34 -1.59
N VAL A 302 30.64 -1.83 -2.82
CA VAL A 302 31.08 -2.48 -4.06
C VAL A 302 32.40 -1.84 -4.48
N GLN A 303 33.41 -2.66 -4.82
CA GLN A 303 34.77 -2.25 -5.13
C GLN A 303 35.11 -2.45 -6.62
#